data_e89a20222dec2cd75a44974f23751f64
#
_entry.id   e89a20222dec2cd75a44974f23751f64
#
_cell.length_a   1.000
_cell.length_b   1.000
_cell.length_c   1.000
_cell.angle_alpha   90.00
_cell.angle_beta   90.00
_cell.angle_gamma   90.00
#
_symmetry.space_group_name_H-M   'P 1'
#
loop_
_entity.id
_entity.type
_entity.pdbx_description
1 polymer ?
#
loop_
_entity_poly.entity_id
_entity_poly.type
_entity_poly.pdbx_seq_one_letter_code
_entity_poly.pdbx_strand_id
1 'polypeptide(L)'
;MKLDGTWFEFFHHSRVEGQYWNGKCREFSGEDWRQLLRDISNRGMEYVVLMCGSLCYSDYAESYFPGGPYPFPQEMACKNPMEVLMDETSKLGLKVFMSCGFYGDWTRARDNMQSAAVRQRAFAAMERLTALYGQYPSFYGWYLPDEIGIDGHFPGFFIDYVNTYREKIRGLTPDKPLLIAPYGVRKITFDEEFVEQLRLLDCEFIAYQDGVGIVNGDVEASAEAFRQLKIAHDAAGRSKLWADMEVFRFEGKAYESALLPADPERIKAQYDAVSDCCEKVLIYQYQGNLEHL
;
A
#
# COMPACT_ATOMS: atom_id res chain seq x y z
N MET A 1 -3.41 -20.61 -7.04
CA MET A 1 -3.45 -19.20 -6.61
C MET A 1 -2.09 -18.58 -6.86
N LYS A 2 -2.02 -17.50 -7.65
CA LYS A 2 -0.79 -16.74 -7.90
C LYS A 2 -0.95 -15.36 -7.27
N LEU A 3 -0.25 -15.08 -6.17
CA LEU A 3 -0.20 -13.76 -5.57
C LEU A 3 0.94 -12.98 -6.23
N ASP A 4 0.63 -11.79 -6.76
CA ASP A 4 1.61 -11.02 -7.53
C ASP A 4 2.49 -10.11 -6.65
N GLY A 5 2.07 -9.78 -5.44
CA GLY A 5 2.84 -8.93 -4.53
C GLY A 5 2.19 -8.73 -3.18
N THR A 6 2.85 -7.94 -2.35
CA THR A 6 2.40 -7.66 -0.98
C THR A 6 2.72 -6.24 -0.56
N TRP A 7 1.90 -5.68 0.33
CA TRP A 7 2.32 -4.54 1.15
C TRP A 7 3.42 -4.99 2.11
N PHE A 8 4.28 -4.04 2.48
CA PHE A 8 5.47 -4.25 3.30
C PHE A 8 5.66 -3.05 4.23
N GLU A 9 5.99 -3.32 5.48
CA GLU A 9 6.18 -2.30 6.51
C GLU A 9 7.41 -2.61 7.37
N PHE A 10 8.19 -1.58 7.72
CA PHE A 10 9.22 -1.70 8.76
C PHE A 10 8.62 -1.69 10.17
N PHE A 11 7.41 -1.16 10.28
CA PHE A 11 6.61 -1.12 11.48
C PHE A 11 5.16 -0.86 11.08
N HIS A 12 4.22 -1.65 11.59
CA HIS A 12 2.81 -1.47 11.25
C HIS A 12 2.31 -0.14 11.79
N HIS A 13 1.68 0.65 10.91
CA HIS A 13 1.21 1.99 11.23
C HIS A 13 0.16 2.02 12.35
N SER A 14 -0.68 0.99 12.46
CA SER A 14 -1.56 0.80 13.63
C SER A 14 -0.86 -0.05 14.69
N ARG A 15 -0.55 0.57 15.83
CA ARG A 15 0.11 -0.12 16.96
C ARG A 15 -0.73 -1.26 17.53
N VAL A 16 -2.05 -1.13 17.48
CA VAL A 16 -3.00 -2.15 17.98
C VAL A 16 -3.06 -3.33 17.03
N GLU A 17 -3.19 -3.06 15.74
CA GLU A 17 -3.29 -4.08 14.71
C GLU A 17 -1.99 -4.87 14.57
N GLY A 18 -0.85 -4.19 14.59
CA GLY A 18 0.49 -4.79 14.50
C GLY A 18 1.06 -5.32 15.82
N GLN A 19 0.29 -5.42 16.90
CA GLN A 19 0.83 -5.72 18.24
C GLN A 19 1.62 -7.03 18.33
N TYR A 20 1.34 -8.02 17.48
CA TYR A 20 2.02 -9.32 17.51
C TYR A 20 3.30 -9.38 16.68
N TRP A 21 3.55 -8.41 15.80
CA TRP A 21 4.79 -8.41 15.00
C TRP A 21 5.60 -7.12 15.09
N ASN A 22 5.01 -6.00 15.51
CA ASN A 22 5.74 -4.73 15.61
C ASN A 22 6.99 -4.81 16.49
N GLY A 23 6.91 -5.55 17.62
CA GLY A 23 8.07 -5.79 18.48
C GLY A 23 9.20 -6.49 17.73
N LYS A 24 8.88 -7.56 16.99
CA LYS A 24 9.86 -8.30 16.16
C LYS A 24 10.47 -7.41 15.08
N CYS A 25 9.66 -6.57 14.41
CA CYS A 25 10.17 -5.64 13.39
C CYS A 25 11.23 -4.70 13.96
N ARG A 26 11.12 -4.26 15.22
CA ARG A 26 12.14 -3.44 15.88
C ARG A 26 13.45 -4.22 16.12
N GLU A 27 13.36 -5.51 16.38
CA GLU A 27 14.50 -6.39 16.66
C GLU A 27 15.16 -6.94 15.40
N PHE A 28 14.51 -6.85 14.25
CA PHE A 28 15.03 -7.38 12.99
C PHE A 28 16.37 -6.75 12.62
N SER A 29 17.38 -7.60 12.43
CA SER A 29 18.65 -7.22 11.81
C SER A 29 18.47 -6.97 10.31
N GLY A 30 19.52 -6.47 9.64
CA GLY A 30 19.50 -6.37 8.19
C GLY A 30 19.34 -7.74 7.49
N GLU A 31 19.82 -8.83 8.12
CA GLU A 31 19.68 -10.18 7.55
C GLU A 31 18.27 -10.73 7.71
N ASP A 32 17.59 -10.42 8.81
CA ASP A 32 16.18 -10.82 9.01
C ASP A 32 15.29 -10.16 7.95
N TRP A 33 15.50 -8.86 7.65
CA TRP A 33 14.80 -8.19 6.57
C TRP A 33 15.10 -8.80 5.19
N ARG A 34 16.37 -9.17 4.90
CA ARG A 34 16.70 -9.86 3.66
C ARG A 34 16.03 -11.21 3.56
N GLN A 35 16.01 -11.98 4.65
CA GLN A 35 15.34 -13.28 4.65
C GLN A 35 13.85 -13.15 4.36
N LEU A 36 13.17 -12.19 4.97
CA LEU A 36 11.76 -11.91 4.69
C LEU A 36 11.51 -11.60 3.20
N LEU A 37 12.38 -10.80 2.59
CA LEU A 37 12.27 -10.47 1.16
C LEU A 37 12.53 -11.68 0.25
N ARG A 38 13.46 -12.56 0.62
CA ARG A 38 13.69 -13.84 -0.08
C ARG A 38 12.45 -14.75 0.01
N ASP A 39 11.81 -14.80 1.18
CA ASP A 39 10.61 -15.61 1.38
C ASP A 39 9.44 -15.08 0.53
N ILE A 40 9.26 -13.77 0.45
CA ILE A 40 8.31 -13.12 -0.46
C ILE A 40 8.61 -13.51 -1.93
N SER A 41 9.88 -13.41 -2.34
CA SER A 41 10.33 -13.77 -3.70
C SER A 41 10.13 -15.26 -4.00
N ASN A 42 10.45 -16.14 -3.04
CA ASN A 42 10.31 -17.60 -3.17
C ASN A 42 8.84 -18.05 -3.32
N ARG A 43 7.89 -17.25 -2.86
CA ARG A 43 6.46 -17.47 -3.10
C ARG A 43 6.00 -17.02 -4.49
N GLY A 44 6.91 -16.50 -5.32
CA GLY A 44 6.64 -16.06 -6.68
C GLY A 44 6.01 -14.67 -6.78
N MET A 45 6.03 -13.90 -5.71
CA MET A 45 5.60 -12.50 -5.73
C MET A 45 6.63 -11.65 -6.48
N GLU A 46 6.15 -10.68 -7.26
CA GLU A 46 6.97 -9.77 -8.06
C GLU A 46 7.01 -8.35 -7.48
N TYR A 47 5.98 -7.95 -6.74
CA TYR A 47 5.79 -6.58 -6.26
C TYR A 47 5.87 -6.48 -4.74
N VAL A 48 6.57 -5.45 -4.27
CA VAL A 48 6.62 -5.04 -2.87
C VAL A 48 6.15 -3.60 -2.79
N VAL A 49 5.05 -3.34 -2.11
CA VAL A 49 4.51 -2.00 -1.91
C VAL A 49 4.88 -1.53 -0.51
N LEU A 50 5.84 -0.60 -0.41
CA LEU A 50 6.22 -0.03 0.87
C LEU A 50 5.09 0.87 1.38
N MET A 51 4.45 0.50 2.49
CA MET A 51 3.34 1.26 3.07
C MET A 51 3.80 2.66 3.47
N CYS A 52 4.91 2.78 4.20
CA CYS A 52 5.39 4.08 4.64
C CYS A 52 6.92 4.17 4.69
N GLY A 53 7.48 5.27 4.18
CA GLY A 53 8.87 5.66 4.36
C GLY A 53 9.09 6.44 5.67
N SER A 54 8.04 7.03 6.18
CA SER A 54 7.96 7.71 7.47
C SER A 54 6.59 7.47 8.08
N LEU A 55 6.53 7.44 9.40
CA LEU A 55 5.31 7.23 10.17
C LEU A 55 5.12 8.36 11.15
N CYS A 56 3.93 8.96 11.16
CA CYS A 56 3.60 10.08 12.02
C CYS A 56 2.29 9.80 12.77
N TYR A 57 2.36 9.98 14.08
CA TYR A 57 1.22 10.01 14.99
C TYR A 57 1.06 11.41 15.56
N SER A 58 0.04 11.65 16.35
CA SER A 58 -0.17 12.92 17.04
C SER A 58 0.93 13.24 18.09
N ASP A 59 1.54 12.20 18.66
CA ASP A 59 2.51 12.28 19.77
C ASP A 59 3.93 11.80 19.40
N TYR A 60 4.12 11.21 18.22
CA TYR A 60 5.36 10.57 17.81
C TYR A 60 5.51 10.53 16.30
N ALA A 61 6.75 10.66 15.81
CA ALA A 61 7.03 10.49 14.38
C ALA A 61 8.43 9.92 14.16
N GLU A 62 8.59 9.12 13.11
CA GLU A 62 9.86 8.49 12.74
C GLU A 62 10.00 8.35 11.22
N SER A 63 11.26 8.28 10.75
CA SER A 63 11.60 8.04 9.34
C SER A 63 12.58 6.88 9.22
N TYR A 64 12.41 6.04 8.20
CA TYR A 64 13.20 4.83 7.97
C TYR A 64 14.34 5.02 6.96
N PHE A 65 14.63 6.26 6.57
CA PHE A 65 15.70 6.63 5.63
C PHE A 65 16.48 7.87 6.10
N PRO A 66 17.76 8.00 5.73
CA PRO A 66 18.62 9.12 6.14
C PRO A 66 18.14 10.46 5.60
N GLY A 67 18.00 11.44 6.47
CA GLY A 67 17.54 12.79 6.11
C GLY A 67 16.05 12.88 5.82
N GLY A 68 15.26 11.93 6.32
CA GLY A 68 13.81 12.03 6.38
C GLY A 68 13.34 13.17 7.30
N PRO A 69 12.07 13.56 7.22
CA PRO A 69 11.55 14.69 7.98
C PRO A 69 11.46 14.46 9.49
N TYR A 70 11.58 13.22 9.93
CA TYR A 70 11.50 12.80 11.32
C TYR A 70 12.75 12.03 11.74
N PRO A 71 13.04 11.92 13.07
CA PRO A 71 14.18 11.16 13.54
C PRO A 71 14.08 9.68 13.19
N PHE A 72 15.22 9.02 13.01
CA PHE A 72 15.29 7.57 12.89
C PHE A 72 15.01 6.91 14.26
N PRO A 73 14.18 5.84 14.34
CA PRO A 73 13.88 5.17 15.59
C PRO A 73 15.13 4.50 16.18
N GLN A 74 15.53 4.93 17.39
CA GLN A 74 16.78 4.47 18.01
C GLN A 74 16.74 3.00 18.42
N GLU A 75 15.57 2.49 18.78
CA GLU A 75 15.33 1.11 19.18
C GLU A 75 15.36 0.12 18.02
N MET A 76 15.35 0.58 16.78
CA MET A 76 15.41 -0.29 15.61
C MET A 76 16.82 -0.91 15.46
N ALA A 77 16.90 -2.25 15.44
CA ALA A 77 18.18 -2.97 15.34
C ALA A 77 18.87 -2.74 14.00
N CYS A 78 18.12 -2.85 12.89
CA CYS A 78 18.63 -2.51 11.56
C CYS A 78 18.72 -0.99 11.40
N LYS A 79 19.92 -0.46 11.22
CA LYS A 79 20.15 1.01 11.14
C LYS A 79 19.89 1.59 9.74
N ASN A 80 19.81 0.75 8.71
CA ASN A 80 19.60 1.16 7.31
C ASN A 80 18.53 0.29 6.64
N PRO A 81 17.28 0.22 7.18
CA PRO A 81 16.29 -0.73 6.69
C PRO A 81 15.86 -0.45 5.24
N MET A 82 15.75 0.82 4.85
CA MET A 82 15.41 1.21 3.48
C MET A 82 16.50 0.79 2.48
N GLU A 83 17.78 0.93 2.82
CA GLU A 83 18.87 0.46 1.97
C GLU A 83 18.86 -1.06 1.82
N VAL A 84 18.61 -1.78 2.93
CA VAL A 84 18.45 -3.25 2.90
C VAL A 84 17.30 -3.67 1.99
N LEU A 85 16.15 -2.99 2.07
CA LEU A 85 15.02 -3.23 1.18
C LEU A 85 15.42 -3.07 -0.28
N MET A 86 15.99 -1.91 -0.64
CA MET A 86 16.31 -1.60 -2.04
C MET A 86 17.42 -2.47 -2.62
N ASP A 87 18.44 -2.79 -1.81
CA ASP A 87 19.56 -3.65 -2.21
C ASP A 87 19.10 -5.09 -2.45
N GLU A 88 18.38 -5.68 -1.49
CA GLU A 88 17.94 -7.07 -1.61
C GLU A 88 16.87 -7.25 -2.68
N THR A 89 15.89 -6.36 -2.76
CA THR A 89 14.87 -6.42 -3.83
C THR A 89 15.48 -6.26 -5.22
N SER A 90 16.55 -5.46 -5.37
CA SER A 90 17.29 -5.35 -6.63
C SER A 90 17.98 -6.66 -7.02
N LYS A 91 18.59 -7.35 -6.05
CA LYS A 91 19.24 -8.66 -6.28
C LYS A 91 18.23 -9.74 -6.65
N LEU A 92 17.04 -9.69 -6.04
CA LEU A 92 15.96 -10.65 -6.28
C LEU A 92 15.13 -10.35 -7.54
N GLY A 93 15.33 -9.18 -8.17
CA GLY A 93 14.53 -8.74 -9.32
C GLY A 93 13.09 -8.35 -8.96
N LEU A 94 12.82 -8.04 -7.68
CA LEU A 94 11.52 -7.55 -7.23
C LEU A 94 11.31 -6.10 -7.63
N LYS A 95 10.06 -5.69 -7.73
CA LYS A 95 9.62 -4.34 -8.08
C LYS A 95 9.06 -3.64 -6.85
N VAL A 96 9.68 -2.54 -6.43
CA VAL A 96 9.27 -1.77 -5.25
C VAL A 96 8.48 -0.54 -5.66
N PHE A 97 7.28 -0.39 -5.11
CA PHE A 97 6.58 0.87 -5.05
C PHE A 97 7.01 1.61 -3.78
N MET A 98 7.72 2.71 -3.97
CA MET A 98 8.19 3.57 -2.89
C MET A 98 7.06 4.42 -2.33
N SER A 99 6.93 4.49 -1.00
CA SER A 99 5.89 5.30 -0.36
C SER A 99 6.11 6.80 -0.49
N CYS A 100 5.03 7.53 -0.74
CA CYS A 100 4.95 8.99 -0.63
C CYS A 100 4.53 9.49 0.76
N GLY A 101 4.41 8.66 1.80
CA GLY A 101 3.95 9.03 3.16
C GLY A 101 4.46 8.06 4.26
N PHE A 102 4.00 8.14 5.52
CA PHE A 102 3.06 9.12 6.10
C PHE A 102 3.79 10.34 6.68
N TYR A 103 3.52 11.52 6.17
CA TYR A 103 4.16 12.78 6.58
C TYR A 103 3.22 13.71 7.36
N GLY A 104 2.04 13.27 7.71
CA GLY A 104 1.10 13.78 8.68
C GLY A 104 0.58 12.64 9.54
N ASP A 105 -0.21 12.96 10.57
CA ASP A 105 -0.83 11.94 11.43
C ASP A 105 -1.63 10.95 10.58
N TRP A 106 -1.21 9.68 10.53
CA TRP A 106 -1.77 8.66 9.66
C TRP A 106 -3.27 8.42 9.92
N THR A 107 -3.75 8.70 11.15
CA THR A 107 -5.16 8.57 11.51
C THR A 107 -6.05 9.66 10.90
N ARG A 108 -5.43 10.67 10.27
CA ARG A 108 -6.10 11.86 9.71
C ARG A 108 -5.87 11.99 8.20
N ALA A 109 -5.95 10.86 7.46
CA ALA A 109 -5.65 10.81 6.04
C ALA A 109 -6.35 11.92 5.23
N ARG A 110 -7.65 12.14 5.46
CA ARG A 110 -8.43 13.19 4.77
C ARG A 110 -7.90 14.61 4.98
N ASP A 111 -7.44 14.92 6.19
CA ASP A 111 -6.86 16.24 6.51
C ASP A 111 -5.45 16.35 5.90
N ASN A 112 -4.68 15.25 5.93
CA ASN A 112 -3.34 15.17 5.35
C ASN A 112 -3.36 15.46 3.84
N MET A 113 -4.29 14.85 3.11
CA MET A 113 -4.44 15.03 1.66
C MET A 113 -4.65 16.51 1.28
N GLN A 114 -5.32 17.28 2.14
CA GLN A 114 -5.65 18.69 1.90
C GLN A 114 -4.63 19.66 2.53
N SER A 115 -3.66 19.17 3.31
CA SER A 115 -2.68 19.98 4.02
C SER A 115 -1.49 20.35 3.14
N ALA A 116 -1.31 21.65 2.84
CA ALA A 116 -0.13 22.14 2.15
C ALA A 116 1.18 21.83 2.89
N ALA A 117 1.17 21.87 4.23
CA ALA A 117 2.35 21.59 5.04
C ALA A 117 2.74 20.10 4.98
N VAL A 118 1.77 19.18 5.00
CA VAL A 118 2.01 17.74 4.82
C VAL A 118 2.57 17.50 3.42
N ARG A 119 1.96 18.07 2.39
CA ARG A 119 2.40 17.94 1.00
C ARG A 119 3.83 18.46 0.78
N GLN A 120 4.19 19.58 1.38
CA GLN A 120 5.56 20.10 1.30
C GLN A 120 6.58 19.13 1.92
N ARG A 121 6.28 18.54 3.08
CA ARG A 121 7.14 17.52 3.69
C ARG A 121 7.24 16.27 2.82
N ALA A 122 6.12 15.81 2.25
CA ALA A 122 6.09 14.68 1.34
C ALA A 122 6.97 14.93 0.11
N PHE A 123 6.86 16.08 -0.53
CA PHE A 123 7.65 16.43 -1.72
C PHE A 123 9.15 16.52 -1.42
N ALA A 124 9.54 17.12 -0.30
CA ALA A 124 10.95 17.12 0.13
C ALA A 124 11.48 15.70 0.40
N ALA A 125 10.65 14.85 1.02
CA ALA A 125 10.99 13.45 1.26
C ALA A 125 11.11 12.66 -0.05
N MET A 126 10.22 12.85 -1.02
CA MET A 126 10.31 12.23 -2.34
C MET A 126 11.58 12.63 -3.09
N GLU A 127 11.98 13.90 -3.04
CA GLU A 127 13.26 14.37 -3.58
C GLU A 127 14.44 13.63 -2.91
N ARG A 128 14.40 13.51 -1.59
CA ARG A 128 15.44 12.82 -0.83
C ARG A 128 15.49 11.31 -1.16
N LEU A 129 14.35 10.65 -1.21
CA LEU A 129 14.25 9.23 -1.59
C LEU A 129 14.74 8.97 -3.01
N THR A 130 14.41 9.86 -3.94
CA THR A 130 14.92 9.79 -5.33
C THR A 130 16.44 9.94 -5.37
N ALA A 131 17.01 10.89 -4.61
CA ALA A 131 18.45 11.08 -4.56
C ALA A 131 19.19 9.89 -3.94
N LEU A 132 18.61 9.21 -2.96
CA LEU A 132 19.21 8.05 -2.28
C LEU A 132 19.02 6.74 -3.06
N TYR A 133 17.83 6.54 -3.61
CA TYR A 133 17.40 5.21 -4.11
C TYR A 133 16.97 5.19 -5.57
N GLY A 134 16.97 6.33 -6.26
CA GLY A 134 16.53 6.43 -7.66
C GLY A 134 17.28 5.54 -8.64
N GLN A 135 18.55 5.21 -8.34
CA GLN A 135 19.41 4.34 -9.16
C GLN A 135 19.17 2.84 -8.96
N TYR A 136 18.42 2.42 -7.93
CA TYR A 136 18.18 0.99 -7.69
C TYR A 136 17.23 0.41 -8.74
N PRO A 137 17.61 -0.72 -9.39
CA PRO A 137 16.76 -1.35 -10.41
C PRO A 137 15.37 -1.77 -9.87
N SER A 138 15.28 -2.07 -8.57
CA SER A 138 14.03 -2.43 -7.92
C SER A 138 13.06 -1.25 -7.74
N PHE A 139 13.52 0.01 -7.79
CA PHE A 139 12.62 1.15 -7.69
C PHE A 139 11.71 1.23 -8.92
N TYR A 140 10.55 0.62 -8.81
CA TYR A 140 9.61 0.49 -9.92
C TYR A 140 8.66 1.68 -10.04
N GLY A 141 8.05 2.13 -8.94
CA GLY A 141 7.05 3.18 -8.93
C GLY A 141 6.84 3.82 -7.56
N TRP A 142 5.83 4.68 -7.48
CA TRP A 142 5.43 5.35 -6.24
C TRP A 142 4.07 4.84 -5.75
N TYR A 143 3.87 4.88 -4.43
CA TYR A 143 2.61 4.54 -3.77
C TYR A 143 2.14 5.70 -2.88
N LEU A 144 0.86 6.10 -3.01
CA LEU A 144 0.20 7.05 -2.10
C LEU A 144 -0.47 6.29 -0.97
N PRO A 145 0.05 6.36 0.27
CA PRO A 145 -0.48 5.58 1.39
C PRO A 145 -1.64 6.23 2.11
N ASP A 146 -1.91 7.53 1.89
CA ASP A 146 -3.12 8.16 2.40
C ASP A 146 -4.33 7.61 1.65
N GLU A 147 -5.05 6.69 2.28
CA GLU A 147 -6.15 5.96 1.67
C GLU A 147 -7.46 6.72 1.81
N ILE A 148 -8.37 6.53 0.85
CA ILE A 148 -9.71 7.10 0.86
C ILE A 148 -10.78 6.02 0.73
N GLY A 149 -11.83 6.14 1.55
CA GLY A 149 -13.06 5.36 1.36
C GLY A 149 -13.92 5.98 0.27
N ILE A 150 -14.35 5.12 -0.65
CA ILE A 150 -15.32 5.50 -1.67
C ILE A 150 -16.72 5.31 -1.08
N ASP A 151 -17.55 6.37 -1.12
CA ASP A 151 -18.96 6.36 -0.72
C ASP A 151 -19.78 6.98 -1.84
N GLY A 152 -20.35 6.15 -2.69
CA GLY A 152 -20.85 6.51 -4.00
C GLY A 152 -19.73 6.75 -5.00
N HIS A 153 -19.02 7.84 -4.87
CA HIS A 153 -17.95 8.30 -5.76
C HIS A 153 -16.70 8.70 -4.97
N PHE A 154 -15.58 8.91 -5.68
CA PHE A 154 -14.41 9.53 -5.06
C PHE A 154 -14.72 10.97 -4.65
N PRO A 155 -14.31 11.41 -3.45
CA PRO A 155 -14.40 12.82 -3.10
C PRO A 155 -13.60 13.68 -4.08
N GLY A 156 -14.14 14.80 -4.55
CA GLY A 156 -13.50 15.64 -5.57
C GLY A 156 -12.06 16.05 -5.23
N PHE A 157 -11.77 16.37 -3.96
CA PHE A 157 -10.42 16.71 -3.51
C PHE A 157 -9.41 15.56 -3.66
N PHE A 158 -9.87 14.30 -3.72
CA PHE A 158 -8.98 13.15 -3.85
C PHE A 158 -8.35 13.08 -5.25
N ILE A 159 -9.12 13.41 -6.28
CA ILE A 159 -8.60 13.48 -7.66
C ILE A 159 -7.49 14.53 -7.74
N ASP A 160 -7.73 15.72 -7.19
CA ASP A 160 -6.72 16.78 -7.15
C ASP A 160 -5.47 16.39 -6.36
N TYR A 161 -5.66 15.66 -5.25
CA TYR A 161 -4.57 15.13 -4.45
C TYR A 161 -3.69 14.17 -5.28
N VAL A 162 -4.29 13.16 -5.89
CA VAL A 162 -3.57 12.18 -6.73
C VAL A 162 -2.83 12.87 -7.88
N ASN A 163 -3.52 13.75 -8.60
CA ASN A 163 -2.98 14.45 -9.78
C ASN A 163 -1.82 15.39 -9.40
N THR A 164 -1.91 16.04 -8.23
CA THR A 164 -0.83 16.90 -7.70
C THR A 164 0.45 16.08 -7.39
N TYR A 165 0.31 14.89 -6.79
CA TYR A 165 1.45 13.99 -6.57
C TYR A 165 1.99 13.42 -7.88
N ARG A 166 1.12 13.09 -8.82
CA ARG A 166 1.54 12.61 -10.14
C ARG A 166 2.38 13.64 -10.89
N GLU A 167 2.00 14.92 -10.83
CA GLU A 167 2.80 16.00 -11.41
C GLU A 167 4.19 16.07 -10.77
N LYS A 168 4.29 15.98 -9.44
CA LYS A 168 5.58 15.92 -8.73
C LYS A 168 6.42 14.73 -9.18
N ILE A 169 5.82 13.55 -9.29
CA ILE A 169 6.48 12.32 -9.76
C ILE A 169 7.06 12.51 -11.16
N ARG A 170 6.30 13.10 -12.08
CA ARG A 170 6.80 13.41 -13.44
C ARG A 170 8.02 14.29 -13.44
N GLY A 171 8.09 15.25 -12.51
CA GLY A 171 9.25 16.12 -12.37
C GLY A 171 10.49 15.43 -11.80
N LEU A 172 10.30 14.39 -10.96
CA LEU A 172 11.40 13.69 -10.29
C LEU A 172 11.84 12.42 -11.03
N THR A 173 10.87 11.64 -11.46
CA THR A 173 11.05 10.29 -12.01
C THR A 173 9.99 10.03 -13.09
N PRO A 174 10.13 10.63 -14.30
CA PRO A 174 9.07 10.67 -15.32
C PRO A 174 8.57 9.29 -15.74
N ASP A 175 9.43 8.28 -15.71
CA ASP A 175 9.13 6.91 -16.13
C ASP A 175 8.55 6.03 -15.01
N LYS A 176 8.40 6.54 -13.79
CA LYS A 176 7.89 5.76 -12.66
C LYS A 176 6.37 5.88 -12.56
N PRO A 177 5.64 4.75 -12.52
CA PRO A 177 4.19 4.76 -12.35
C PRO A 177 3.76 5.12 -10.91
N LEU A 178 2.49 5.47 -10.77
CA LEU A 178 1.82 5.72 -9.51
C LEU A 178 0.77 4.66 -9.23
N LEU A 179 0.78 4.14 -8.00
CA LEU A 179 -0.20 3.22 -7.42
C LEU A 179 -0.98 3.93 -6.32
N ILE A 180 -2.30 3.72 -6.28
CA ILE A 180 -3.20 4.08 -5.17
C ILE A 180 -4.00 2.86 -4.72
N ALA A 181 -4.45 2.84 -3.44
CA ALA A 181 -5.19 1.71 -2.86
C ALA A 181 -6.45 2.17 -2.10
N PRO A 182 -7.51 2.58 -2.79
CA PRO A 182 -8.76 3.00 -2.14
C PRO A 182 -9.54 1.81 -1.58
N TYR A 183 -10.35 2.07 -0.54
CA TYR A 183 -11.24 1.09 0.07
C TYR A 183 -12.73 1.45 -0.14
N GLY A 184 -13.64 0.56 0.28
CA GLY A 184 -15.08 0.79 0.20
C GLY A 184 -15.72 0.35 -1.11
N VAL A 185 -15.13 -0.62 -1.81
CA VAL A 185 -15.60 -1.10 -3.14
C VAL A 185 -17.10 -1.45 -3.21
N ARG A 186 -17.69 -1.92 -2.10
CA ARG A 186 -19.11 -2.28 -2.02
C ARG A 186 -20.05 -1.09 -1.90
N LYS A 187 -19.53 0.13 -1.73
CA LYS A 187 -20.31 1.37 -1.66
C LYS A 187 -20.25 2.20 -2.92
N ILE A 188 -19.51 1.75 -3.94
CA ILE A 188 -19.36 2.48 -5.19
C ILE A 188 -20.70 2.50 -5.95
N THR A 189 -21.07 3.67 -6.45
CA THR A 189 -22.12 3.83 -7.44
C THR A 189 -21.49 3.72 -8.84
N PHE A 190 -21.73 2.60 -9.51
CA PHE A 190 -21.16 2.32 -10.82
C PHE A 190 -21.96 2.98 -11.94
N ASP A 191 -21.73 4.26 -12.17
CA ASP A 191 -22.39 5.08 -13.17
C ASP A 191 -21.37 5.86 -14.03
N GLU A 192 -21.85 6.72 -14.94
CA GLU A 192 -20.98 7.51 -15.81
C GLU A 192 -20.10 8.49 -15.03
N GLU A 193 -20.57 9.00 -13.89
CA GLU A 193 -19.76 9.89 -13.03
C GLU A 193 -18.54 9.16 -12.48
N PHE A 194 -18.71 7.91 -12.01
CA PHE A 194 -17.59 7.11 -11.54
C PHE A 194 -16.59 6.81 -12.66
N VAL A 195 -17.08 6.48 -13.86
CA VAL A 195 -16.23 6.25 -15.05
C VAL A 195 -15.45 7.52 -15.40
N GLU A 196 -16.08 8.69 -15.35
CA GLU A 196 -15.40 9.97 -15.59
C GLU A 196 -14.34 10.28 -14.53
N GLN A 197 -14.63 9.99 -13.26
CA GLN A 197 -13.62 10.11 -12.20
C GLN A 197 -12.41 9.23 -12.45
N LEU A 198 -12.60 8.00 -12.94
CA LEU A 198 -11.48 7.13 -13.34
C LEU A 198 -10.67 7.70 -14.50
N ARG A 199 -11.31 8.39 -15.46
CA ARG A 199 -10.61 9.10 -16.56
C ARG A 199 -9.76 10.27 -16.05
N LEU A 200 -10.26 10.96 -15.02
CA LEU A 200 -9.59 12.14 -14.44
C LEU A 200 -8.43 11.76 -13.50
N LEU A 201 -8.46 10.56 -12.89
CA LEU A 201 -7.38 10.10 -12.02
C LEU A 201 -6.11 9.81 -12.82
N ASP A 202 -5.07 10.58 -12.55
CA ASP A 202 -3.78 10.47 -13.24
C ASP A 202 -2.83 9.51 -12.52
N CYS A 203 -3.18 8.24 -12.53
CA CYS A 203 -2.36 7.14 -11.98
C CYS A 203 -2.41 5.93 -12.92
N GLU A 204 -1.38 5.09 -12.84
CA GLU A 204 -1.28 3.90 -13.69
C GLU A 204 -1.99 2.70 -13.08
N PHE A 205 -2.01 2.59 -11.75
CA PHE A 205 -2.54 1.43 -11.06
C PHE A 205 -3.47 1.84 -9.93
N ILE A 206 -4.61 1.16 -9.84
CA ILE A 206 -5.52 1.26 -8.70
C ILE A 206 -5.73 -0.15 -8.14
N ALA A 207 -5.19 -0.41 -6.94
CA ALA A 207 -5.37 -1.66 -6.21
C ALA A 207 -6.47 -1.47 -5.17
N TYR A 208 -7.69 -1.86 -5.51
CA TYR A 208 -8.80 -1.73 -4.57
C TYR A 208 -8.72 -2.76 -3.46
N GLN A 209 -8.90 -2.32 -2.22
CA GLN A 209 -9.06 -3.21 -1.07
C GLN A 209 -10.37 -3.99 -1.18
N ASP A 210 -10.31 -5.31 -1.03
CA ASP A 210 -11.49 -6.17 -1.22
C ASP A 210 -12.50 -6.09 -0.06
N GLY A 211 -12.08 -5.57 1.09
CA GLY A 211 -12.91 -5.32 2.27
C GLY A 211 -13.41 -6.60 2.96
N VAL A 212 -12.81 -7.75 2.69
CA VAL A 212 -13.23 -9.05 3.25
C VAL A 212 -12.66 -9.27 4.64
N GLY A 213 -11.44 -8.78 4.91
CA GLY A 213 -10.80 -8.87 6.23
C GLY A 213 -11.53 -8.06 7.30
N ILE A 214 -12.12 -6.93 6.92
CA ILE A 214 -12.81 -6.01 7.83
C ILE A 214 -14.19 -6.53 8.27
N VAL A 215 -14.96 -7.16 7.37
CA VAL A 215 -16.38 -7.47 7.59
C VAL A 215 -16.71 -8.95 7.59
N ASN A 216 -15.84 -9.78 8.14
CA ASN A 216 -16.10 -11.21 8.34
C ASN A 216 -16.54 -11.99 7.08
N GLY A 217 -15.91 -11.69 5.93
CA GLY A 217 -15.89 -12.65 4.84
C GLY A 217 -17.01 -12.59 3.82
N ASP A 218 -17.56 -11.42 3.51
CA ASP A 218 -18.48 -11.30 2.39
C ASP A 218 -17.75 -11.29 1.02
N VAL A 219 -17.26 -12.47 0.66
CA VAL A 219 -16.50 -12.70 -0.57
C VAL A 219 -17.39 -12.50 -1.82
N GLU A 220 -18.68 -12.85 -1.74
CA GLU A 220 -19.61 -12.72 -2.86
C GLU A 220 -19.89 -11.25 -3.22
N ALA A 221 -20.08 -10.40 -2.21
CA ALA A 221 -20.25 -8.97 -2.43
C ALA A 221 -18.96 -8.32 -2.97
N SER A 222 -17.79 -8.78 -2.55
CA SER A 222 -16.51 -8.35 -3.13
C SER A 222 -16.40 -8.78 -4.59
N ALA A 223 -16.73 -10.05 -4.92
CA ALA A 223 -16.72 -10.56 -6.30
C ALA A 223 -17.60 -9.72 -7.24
N GLU A 224 -18.82 -9.35 -6.78
CA GLU A 224 -19.69 -8.49 -7.59
C GLU A 224 -19.10 -7.10 -7.79
N ALA A 225 -18.56 -6.48 -6.73
CA ALA A 225 -17.92 -5.17 -6.85
C ALA A 225 -16.76 -5.19 -7.85
N PHE A 226 -15.89 -6.22 -7.82
CA PHE A 226 -14.77 -6.32 -8.76
C PHE A 226 -15.22 -6.57 -10.21
N ARG A 227 -16.32 -7.29 -10.44
CA ARG A 227 -16.92 -7.39 -11.79
C ARG A 227 -17.36 -6.00 -12.31
N GLN A 228 -18.02 -5.22 -11.49
CA GLN A 228 -18.44 -3.86 -11.86
C GLN A 228 -17.23 -2.90 -12.03
N LEU A 229 -16.21 -3.00 -11.17
CA LEU A 229 -14.95 -2.28 -11.33
C LEU A 229 -14.29 -2.58 -12.68
N LYS A 230 -14.25 -3.85 -13.08
CA LYS A 230 -13.70 -4.26 -14.38
C LYS A 230 -14.41 -3.56 -15.53
N ILE A 231 -15.75 -3.53 -15.51
CA ILE A 231 -16.56 -2.84 -16.55
C ILE A 231 -16.24 -1.33 -16.56
N ALA A 232 -16.19 -0.70 -15.39
CA ALA A 232 -15.91 0.74 -15.28
C ALA A 232 -14.48 1.08 -15.74
N HIS A 233 -13.48 0.29 -15.36
CA HIS A 233 -12.09 0.47 -15.81
C HIS A 233 -11.92 0.26 -17.31
N ASP A 234 -12.59 -0.75 -17.88
CA ASP A 234 -12.58 -0.98 -19.33
C ASP A 234 -13.21 0.21 -20.08
N ALA A 235 -14.30 0.77 -19.56
CA ALA A 235 -14.96 1.95 -20.12
C ALA A 235 -14.11 3.23 -19.98
N ALA A 236 -13.40 3.39 -18.86
CA ALA A 236 -12.51 4.53 -18.65
C ALA A 236 -11.25 4.46 -19.50
N GLY A 237 -10.67 3.27 -19.70
CA GLY A 237 -9.47 3.03 -20.50
C GLY A 237 -8.21 3.73 -20.00
N ARG A 238 -8.09 3.97 -18.68
CA ARG A 238 -7.03 4.80 -18.10
C ARG A 238 -6.08 3.99 -17.21
N SER A 239 -6.50 3.70 -16.00
CA SER A 239 -5.70 2.97 -15.01
C SER A 239 -5.93 1.47 -15.10
N LYS A 240 -4.93 0.69 -14.72
CA LYS A 240 -5.06 -0.77 -14.58
C LYS A 240 -5.74 -1.12 -13.27
N LEU A 241 -6.70 -2.03 -13.33
CA LEU A 241 -7.37 -2.57 -12.16
C LEU A 241 -6.51 -3.65 -11.52
N TRP A 242 -6.11 -3.43 -10.26
CA TRP A 242 -5.45 -4.39 -9.39
C TRP A 242 -6.33 -4.66 -8.16
N ALA A 243 -6.07 -5.76 -7.46
CA ALA A 243 -6.71 -6.05 -6.19
C ALA A 243 -5.69 -5.97 -5.05
N ASP A 244 -6.15 -5.46 -3.91
CA ASP A 244 -5.52 -5.58 -2.60
C ASP A 244 -6.39 -6.49 -1.73
N MET A 245 -5.99 -7.73 -1.60
CA MET A 245 -6.69 -8.75 -0.82
C MET A 245 -6.33 -8.67 0.65
N GLU A 246 -7.31 -8.49 1.52
CA GLU A 246 -7.14 -8.50 2.97
C GLU A 246 -7.02 -9.94 3.49
N VAL A 247 -5.78 -10.44 3.61
CA VAL A 247 -5.48 -11.82 4.08
C VAL A 247 -5.41 -11.95 5.60
N PHE A 248 -6.02 -11.02 6.30
CA PHE A 248 -6.11 -10.95 7.76
C PHE A 248 -7.56 -11.07 8.24
N ARG A 249 -7.73 -11.32 9.52
CA ARG A 249 -8.94 -11.09 10.30
C ARG A 249 -8.61 -10.36 11.58
N PHE A 250 -9.55 -9.62 12.13
CA PHE A 250 -9.39 -9.05 13.46
C PHE A 250 -9.56 -10.12 14.54
N GLU A 251 -8.73 -10.08 15.59
CA GLU A 251 -8.86 -10.93 16.76
C GLU A 251 -10.17 -10.67 17.53
N GLY A 252 -10.58 -9.40 17.55
CA GLY A 252 -11.78 -8.91 18.22
C GLY A 252 -12.50 -7.86 17.39
N LYS A 253 -12.75 -6.68 17.98
CA LYS A 253 -13.41 -5.59 17.26
C LYS A 253 -12.48 -4.98 16.21
N ALA A 254 -13.02 -4.74 15.01
CA ALA A 254 -12.29 -4.14 13.90
C ALA A 254 -11.67 -2.80 14.30
N TYR A 255 -10.42 -2.59 13.91
CA TYR A 255 -9.58 -1.42 14.21
C TYR A 255 -9.21 -1.22 15.70
N GLU A 256 -9.73 -2.05 16.60
CA GLU A 256 -9.48 -1.98 18.05
C GLU A 256 -8.82 -3.26 18.59
N SER A 257 -8.40 -4.16 17.71
CA SER A 257 -7.73 -5.42 18.06
C SER A 257 -6.67 -5.80 17.02
N ALA A 258 -5.84 -6.78 17.35
CA ALA A 258 -4.79 -7.26 16.49
C ALA A 258 -5.31 -7.87 15.20
N LEU A 259 -4.48 -7.81 14.16
CA LEU A 259 -4.65 -8.61 12.97
C LEU A 259 -4.07 -10.02 13.20
N LEU A 260 -4.82 -11.02 12.77
CA LEU A 260 -4.43 -12.43 12.75
C LEU A 260 -4.55 -12.97 11.33
N PRO A 261 -3.81 -14.03 10.97
CA PRO A 261 -3.96 -14.67 9.67
C PRO A 261 -5.40 -15.07 9.36
N ALA A 262 -5.80 -14.88 8.13
CA ALA A 262 -7.07 -15.39 7.63
C ALA A 262 -7.00 -16.89 7.39
N ASP A 263 -8.18 -17.53 7.33
CA ASP A 263 -8.31 -18.93 6.97
C ASP A 263 -7.84 -19.16 5.52
N PRO A 264 -7.01 -20.18 5.22
CA PRO A 264 -6.55 -20.48 3.87
C PRO A 264 -7.68 -20.70 2.86
N GLU A 265 -8.79 -21.31 3.29
CA GLU A 265 -9.98 -21.49 2.43
C GLU A 265 -10.63 -20.15 2.07
N ARG A 266 -10.67 -19.20 3.03
CA ARG A 266 -11.17 -17.85 2.77
C ARG A 266 -10.24 -17.11 1.79
N ILE A 267 -8.92 -17.17 2.01
CA ILE A 267 -7.93 -16.53 1.11
C ILE A 267 -8.09 -17.06 -0.32
N LYS A 268 -8.28 -18.38 -0.47
CA LYS A 268 -8.52 -18.96 -1.77
C LYS A 268 -9.82 -18.46 -2.42
N ALA A 269 -10.90 -18.38 -1.65
CA ALA A 269 -12.19 -17.87 -2.14
C ALA A 269 -12.10 -16.39 -2.55
N GLN A 270 -11.39 -15.56 -1.77
CA GLN A 270 -11.11 -14.15 -2.13
C GLN A 270 -10.34 -14.06 -3.45
N TYR A 271 -9.27 -14.86 -3.59
CA TYR A 271 -8.49 -14.88 -4.83
C TYR A 271 -9.35 -15.27 -6.04
N ASP A 272 -10.12 -16.34 -5.94
CA ASP A 272 -11.02 -16.82 -7.02
C ASP A 272 -12.07 -15.73 -7.37
N ALA A 273 -12.48 -14.91 -6.40
CA ALA A 273 -13.46 -13.85 -6.60
C ALA A 273 -12.94 -12.65 -7.41
N VAL A 274 -11.63 -12.33 -7.31
CA VAL A 274 -11.08 -11.11 -7.92
C VAL A 274 -10.13 -11.36 -9.08
N SER A 275 -9.49 -12.54 -9.15
CA SER A 275 -8.38 -12.81 -10.07
C SER A 275 -8.73 -12.67 -11.55
N ASP A 276 -9.95 -13.03 -11.96
CA ASP A 276 -10.41 -12.92 -13.34
C ASP A 276 -10.75 -11.48 -13.75
N CYS A 277 -10.91 -10.59 -12.78
CA CYS A 277 -11.22 -9.17 -13.00
C CYS A 277 -9.98 -8.29 -13.03
N CYS A 278 -8.91 -8.69 -12.37
CA CYS A 278 -7.74 -7.85 -12.09
C CYS A 278 -6.51 -8.28 -12.91
N GLU A 279 -5.69 -7.30 -13.29
CA GLU A 279 -4.39 -7.58 -13.93
C GLU A 279 -3.38 -8.18 -12.93
N LYS A 280 -3.45 -7.75 -11.68
CA LYS A 280 -2.61 -8.21 -10.56
C LYS A 280 -3.42 -8.35 -9.28
N VAL A 281 -3.06 -9.33 -8.46
CA VAL A 281 -3.61 -9.55 -7.13
C VAL A 281 -2.49 -9.43 -6.11
N LEU A 282 -2.53 -8.36 -5.32
CA LEU A 282 -1.65 -8.12 -4.20
C LEU A 282 -2.37 -8.46 -2.90
N ILE A 283 -1.63 -8.53 -1.81
CA ILE A 283 -2.18 -8.84 -0.49
C ILE A 283 -1.76 -7.84 0.58
N TYR A 284 -2.66 -7.54 1.48
CA TYR A 284 -2.35 -6.89 2.74
C TYR A 284 -2.44 -7.91 3.88
N GLN A 285 -1.30 -8.41 4.42
CA GLN A 285 0.07 -8.37 3.91
C GLN A 285 0.77 -9.70 4.23
N TYR A 286 1.97 -9.94 3.67
CA TYR A 286 2.74 -11.15 3.93
C TYR A 286 3.20 -11.21 5.39
N GLN A 287 3.80 -10.12 5.89
CA GLN A 287 4.26 -10.01 7.28
C GLN A 287 3.10 -10.18 8.25
N GLY A 288 3.30 -11.00 9.29
CA GLY A 288 2.31 -11.23 10.34
C GLY A 288 1.09 -12.06 9.93
N ASN A 289 0.81 -12.22 8.63
CA ASN A 289 -0.39 -12.92 8.14
C ASN A 289 -0.08 -14.17 7.31
N LEU A 290 0.90 -14.13 6.40
CA LEU A 290 1.25 -15.27 5.55
C LEU A 290 2.63 -15.86 5.81
N GLU A 291 3.49 -15.23 6.59
CA GLU A 291 4.85 -15.73 6.87
C GLU A 291 4.86 -17.08 7.58
N HIS A 292 3.73 -17.49 8.18
CA HIS A 292 3.58 -18.74 8.92
C HIS A 292 2.74 -19.80 8.18
N LEU A 293 2.27 -19.50 6.96
CA LEU A 293 1.57 -20.41 6.07
C LEU A 293 2.52 -20.91 4.98
#